data_3439e47e2545a8cd8e2bfefc96b576c3
#
_entry.id   3439e47e2545a8cd8e2bfefc96b576c3
#
_cell.length_a   1.000
_cell.length_b   1.000
_cell.length_c   1.000
_cell.angle_alpha   90.00
_cell.angle_beta   90.00
_cell.angle_gamma   90.00
#
_symmetry.space_group_name_H-M   'P 1'
#
loop_
_entity.id
_entity.type
_entity.pdbx_description
1 polymer ?
#
loop_
_entity_poly.entity_id
_entity_poly.type
_entity_poly.pdbx_seq_one_letter_code
_entity_poly.pdbx_strand_id
1 'polypeptide(L)'
;IVLDKERAHPNMPRVVENAKIALLNAELKIKKTETDAKLGVTTPEQLRSFLDKEEETLKNMVKNVAASGANCVFCQKDIDDLVQYFLAKENIFAVKSLSEKDLKLIARATGGSIVTSLKDITQKDLGKAAKVEEKKISGKEFVFIEGCQKPKAVTLFIRGGTEHIIDEIERSMDDAISVVRNVIEDGQVLPGGGAAEVEIAKKIKDFSNKVSGREQLAIIEFANAIEVVPKALAENAGLDTINTLIELRAEHEKGRINSGIELSTGKSQDMYRLGVIEPLRVKQ
;
A
#
# COMPACT_ATOMS: atom_id res chain seq x y z
N ILE A 1 3.65 -8.23 -8.55
CA ILE A 1 4.23 -7.36 -7.52
C ILE A 1 5.45 -6.67 -8.08
N VAL A 2 5.65 -5.41 -7.73
CA VAL A 2 6.86 -4.63 -8.07
C VAL A 2 7.49 -4.15 -6.77
N LEU A 3 8.81 -4.29 -6.68
CA LEU A 3 9.59 -3.88 -5.51
C LEU A 3 10.63 -2.84 -5.94
N ASP A 4 10.77 -1.76 -5.20
CA ASP A 4 11.84 -0.77 -5.35
C ASP A 4 13.11 -1.31 -4.67
N LYS A 5 13.67 -2.34 -5.26
CA LYS A 5 14.86 -3.08 -4.80
C LYS A 5 15.62 -3.62 -5.99
N GLU A 6 16.91 -3.86 -5.77
CA GLU A 6 17.81 -4.52 -6.72
C GLU A 6 18.17 -5.93 -6.24
N ARG A 7 18.68 -6.76 -7.14
CA ARG A 7 19.26 -8.06 -6.76
C ARG A 7 20.47 -7.88 -5.86
N ALA A 8 20.64 -8.79 -4.92
CA ALA A 8 21.68 -8.68 -3.89
C ALA A 8 23.10 -8.74 -4.44
N HIS A 9 23.34 -9.37 -5.59
CA HIS A 9 24.69 -9.49 -6.19
C HIS A 9 24.64 -9.39 -7.72
N PRO A 10 25.58 -8.68 -8.38
CA PRO A 10 25.58 -8.47 -9.84
C PRO A 10 25.64 -9.74 -10.69
N ASN A 11 26.25 -10.82 -10.19
CA ASN A 11 26.39 -12.10 -10.91
C ASN A 11 25.15 -13.00 -10.80
N MET A 12 24.12 -12.59 -10.05
CA MET A 12 22.85 -13.33 -10.02
C MET A 12 22.11 -13.19 -11.36
N PRO A 13 21.29 -14.18 -11.75
CA PRO A 13 20.46 -14.08 -12.94
C PRO A 13 19.52 -12.87 -12.87
N ARG A 14 19.35 -12.12 -13.97
CA ARG A 14 18.40 -11.01 -14.02
C ARG A 14 16.95 -11.46 -14.19
N VAL A 15 16.78 -12.65 -14.75
CA VAL A 15 15.47 -13.22 -15.04
C VAL A 15 15.45 -14.66 -14.55
N VAL A 16 14.41 -15.02 -13.82
CA VAL A 16 14.15 -16.38 -13.37
C VAL A 16 12.74 -16.76 -13.79
N GLU A 17 12.63 -17.74 -14.65
CA GLU A 17 11.34 -18.33 -15.06
C GLU A 17 10.95 -19.47 -14.11
N ASN A 18 9.65 -19.74 -14.01
CA ASN A 18 9.10 -20.75 -13.09
C ASN A 18 9.64 -20.57 -11.66
N ALA A 19 9.55 -19.33 -11.16
CA ALA A 19 10.14 -18.94 -9.90
C ALA A 19 9.52 -19.70 -8.71
N LYS A 20 10.40 -20.35 -7.95
CA LYS A 20 10.12 -20.97 -6.65
C LYS A 20 10.76 -20.08 -5.59
N ILE A 21 9.92 -19.38 -4.85
CA ILE A 21 10.30 -18.23 -4.04
C ILE A 21 10.37 -18.62 -2.57
N ALA A 22 11.54 -18.53 -1.98
CA ALA A 22 11.76 -18.64 -0.54
C ALA A 22 11.62 -17.26 0.11
N LEU A 23 10.75 -17.14 1.11
CA LEU A 23 10.49 -15.92 1.87
C LEU A 23 11.10 -16.05 3.25
N LEU A 24 12.15 -15.28 3.53
CA LEU A 24 12.94 -15.41 4.75
C LEU A 24 12.81 -14.18 5.66
N ASN A 25 12.44 -14.43 6.90
CA ASN A 25 12.60 -13.47 8.00
C ASN A 25 13.75 -13.95 8.92
N ALA A 26 14.90 -14.22 8.35
CA ALA A 26 16.08 -14.65 9.07
C ALA A 26 17.31 -13.93 8.50
N GLU A 27 18.32 -13.71 9.34
CA GLU A 27 19.60 -13.20 8.88
C GLU A 27 20.40 -14.31 8.19
N LEU A 28 20.86 -14.02 6.98
CA LEU A 28 21.78 -14.90 6.26
C LEU A 28 23.21 -14.42 6.50
N LYS A 29 23.62 -14.39 7.77
CA LYS A 29 24.96 -14.04 8.22
C LYS A 29 25.31 -14.81 9.49
N ILE A 30 26.58 -14.85 9.81
CA ILE A 30 27.04 -15.42 11.07
C ILE A 30 26.62 -14.48 12.20
N LYS A 31 25.87 -14.99 13.15
CA LYS A 31 25.55 -14.23 14.37
C LYS A 31 26.84 -14.06 15.18
N LYS A 32 27.28 -12.81 15.31
CA LYS A 32 28.29 -12.50 16.36
C LYS A 32 27.62 -12.79 17.68
N THR A 33 28.31 -13.57 18.54
CA THR A 33 27.86 -13.82 19.91
C THR A 33 27.69 -12.50 20.63
N GLU A 34 26.53 -12.27 21.25
CA GLU A 34 26.22 -11.06 22.06
C GLU A 34 27.05 -10.93 23.32
N THR A 35 27.80 -11.96 23.68
CA THR A 35 28.78 -11.96 24.74
C THR A 35 30.16 -11.57 24.20
N ASP A 36 30.84 -10.65 24.87
CA ASP A 36 32.26 -10.31 24.68
C ASP A 36 33.19 -11.52 24.96
N ALA A 37 32.88 -12.67 24.37
CA ALA A 37 33.80 -13.81 24.33
C ALA A 37 34.92 -13.41 23.39
N LYS A 38 35.99 -12.81 23.95
CA LYS A 38 37.28 -12.69 23.29
C LYS A 38 37.74 -14.11 22.97
N LEU A 39 37.49 -14.55 21.73
CA LEU A 39 38.09 -15.75 21.20
C LEU A 39 39.59 -15.49 21.24
N GLY A 40 40.29 -16.13 22.19
CA GLY A 40 41.73 -16.08 22.29
C GLY A 40 42.34 -16.86 21.13
N VAL A 41 42.28 -16.33 19.92
CA VAL A 41 42.98 -16.86 18.76
C VAL A 41 44.43 -16.43 18.93
N THR A 42 45.30 -17.37 19.33
CA THR A 42 46.68 -17.10 19.63
C THR A 42 47.64 -17.58 18.53
N THR A 43 47.16 -18.40 17.57
CA THR A 43 47.99 -18.92 16.48
C THR A 43 47.34 -18.67 15.11
N PRO A 44 48.16 -18.47 14.03
CA PRO A 44 47.65 -18.32 12.67
C PRO A 44 46.81 -19.52 12.18
N GLU A 45 47.11 -20.72 12.64
CA GLU A 45 46.38 -21.94 12.29
C GLU A 45 44.99 -21.98 12.92
N GLN A 46 44.83 -21.49 14.16
CA GLN A 46 43.54 -21.34 14.81
C GLN A 46 42.67 -20.32 14.09
N LEU A 47 43.24 -19.18 13.63
CA LEU A 47 42.53 -18.18 12.86
C LEU A 47 42.04 -18.77 11.53
N ARG A 48 42.90 -19.52 10.83
CA ARG A 48 42.54 -20.18 9.58
C ARG A 48 41.38 -21.17 9.75
N SER A 49 41.46 -22.03 10.76
CA SER A 49 40.42 -23.00 11.09
C SER A 49 39.10 -22.34 11.47
N PHE A 50 39.15 -21.15 12.09
CA PHE A 50 37.94 -20.36 12.40
C PHE A 50 37.30 -19.82 11.13
N LEU A 51 38.09 -19.20 10.25
CA LEU A 51 37.59 -18.66 8.97
C LEU A 51 37.01 -19.76 8.06
N ASP A 52 37.66 -20.94 8.01
CA ASP A 52 37.18 -22.09 7.26
C ASP A 52 35.80 -22.58 7.77
N LYS A 53 35.61 -22.60 9.10
CA LYS A 53 34.32 -22.95 9.71
C LYS A 53 33.25 -21.91 9.45
N GLU A 54 33.58 -20.63 9.46
CA GLU A 54 32.68 -19.56 9.10
C GLU A 54 32.20 -19.71 7.64
N GLU A 55 33.15 -19.91 6.72
CA GLU A 55 32.82 -20.13 5.30
C GLU A 55 31.95 -21.38 5.09
N GLU A 56 32.28 -22.48 5.80
CA GLU A 56 31.49 -23.71 5.75
C GLU A 56 30.05 -23.48 6.26
N THR A 57 29.91 -22.71 7.34
CA THR A 57 28.57 -22.36 7.89
C THR A 57 27.76 -21.57 6.87
N LEU A 58 28.35 -20.56 6.23
CA LEU A 58 27.68 -19.76 5.19
C LEU A 58 27.33 -20.61 3.96
N LYS A 59 28.22 -21.50 3.53
CA LYS A 59 27.94 -22.48 2.45
C LYS A 59 26.77 -23.40 2.81
N ASN A 60 26.69 -23.86 4.05
CA ASN A 60 25.60 -24.72 4.50
C ASN A 60 24.25 -23.98 4.54
N MET A 61 24.23 -22.67 4.83
CA MET A 61 23.02 -21.86 4.70
C MET A 61 22.51 -21.86 3.25
N VAL A 62 23.39 -21.66 2.28
CA VAL A 62 23.02 -21.68 0.84
C VAL A 62 22.58 -23.07 0.41
N LYS A 63 23.25 -24.13 0.85
CA LYS A 63 22.85 -25.52 0.57
C LYS A 63 21.44 -25.82 1.08
N ASN A 64 21.07 -25.35 2.27
CA ASN A 64 19.72 -25.54 2.81
C ASN A 64 18.66 -24.85 1.93
N VAL A 65 18.95 -23.64 1.45
CA VAL A 65 18.06 -22.92 0.51
C VAL A 65 17.97 -23.68 -0.80
N ALA A 66 19.08 -24.11 -1.40
CA ALA A 66 19.10 -24.87 -2.64
C ALA A 66 18.37 -26.23 -2.51
N ALA A 67 18.56 -26.92 -1.39
CA ALA A 67 17.91 -28.21 -1.12
C ALA A 67 16.38 -28.11 -1.01
N SER A 68 15.81 -26.94 -0.63
CA SER A 68 14.37 -26.70 -0.69
C SER A 68 13.83 -26.63 -2.11
N GLY A 69 14.69 -26.48 -3.11
CA GLY A 69 14.35 -26.29 -4.52
C GLY A 69 14.00 -24.85 -4.88
N ALA A 70 14.30 -23.88 -4.02
CA ALA A 70 14.11 -22.46 -4.31
C ALA A 70 15.15 -21.97 -5.34
N ASN A 71 14.69 -21.19 -6.31
CA ASN A 71 15.53 -20.49 -7.28
C ASN A 71 15.47 -18.95 -7.09
N CYS A 72 14.61 -18.48 -6.16
CA CYS A 72 14.51 -17.08 -5.75
C CYS A 72 14.44 -16.99 -4.22
N VAL A 73 15.13 -16.01 -3.64
CA VAL A 73 15.15 -15.72 -2.20
C VAL A 73 14.79 -14.26 -1.97
N PHE A 74 13.79 -14.03 -1.15
CA PHE A 74 13.41 -12.70 -0.68
C PHE A 74 13.61 -12.62 0.83
N CYS A 75 14.61 -11.84 1.28
CA CYS A 75 15.00 -11.76 2.66
C CYS A 75 14.61 -10.41 3.28
N GLN A 76 13.96 -10.45 4.43
CA GLN A 76 13.62 -9.23 5.18
C GLN A 76 14.88 -8.60 5.77
N LYS A 77 15.81 -9.43 6.21
CA LYS A 77 17.05 -9.00 6.83
C LYS A 77 18.18 -8.95 5.82
N ASP A 78 19.37 -8.60 6.31
CA ASP A 78 20.55 -8.53 5.46
C ASP A 78 21.10 -9.92 5.12
N ILE A 79 21.82 -10.00 4.00
CA ILE A 79 22.51 -11.20 3.50
C ILE A 79 24.00 -10.88 3.44
N ASP A 80 24.81 -11.71 4.08
CA ASP A 80 26.27 -11.61 4.05
C ASP A 80 26.80 -11.67 2.61
N ASP A 81 27.86 -10.91 2.30
CA ASP A 81 28.42 -10.81 0.95
C ASP A 81 28.88 -12.16 0.40
N LEU A 82 29.47 -13.03 1.26
CA LEU A 82 29.83 -14.37 0.87
C LEU A 82 28.62 -15.25 0.56
N VAL A 83 27.53 -15.10 1.32
CA VAL A 83 26.28 -15.80 1.03
C VAL A 83 25.69 -15.32 -0.28
N GLN A 84 25.70 -14.01 -0.56
CA GLN A 84 25.26 -13.45 -1.85
C GLN A 84 26.06 -14.04 -3.01
N TYR A 85 27.40 -14.14 -2.85
CA TYR A 85 28.28 -14.77 -3.85
C TYR A 85 27.94 -16.25 -4.06
N PHE A 86 27.73 -17.02 -2.98
CA PHE A 86 27.38 -18.44 -3.09
C PHE A 86 26.00 -18.65 -3.70
N LEU A 87 25.01 -17.81 -3.37
CA LEU A 87 23.68 -17.83 -4.02
C LEU A 87 23.81 -17.55 -5.52
N ALA A 88 24.62 -16.57 -5.91
CA ALA A 88 24.89 -16.27 -7.32
C ALA A 88 25.54 -17.45 -8.06
N LYS A 89 26.47 -18.18 -7.41
CA LYS A 89 27.11 -19.37 -7.96
C LYS A 89 26.14 -20.53 -8.19
N GLU A 90 25.12 -20.65 -7.34
CA GLU A 90 24.02 -21.63 -7.49
C GLU A 90 22.89 -21.11 -8.41
N ASN A 91 23.10 -19.99 -9.14
CA ASN A 91 22.09 -19.34 -9.97
C ASN A 91 20.78 -19.00 -9.25
N ILE A 92 20.83 -18.71 -7.96
CA ILE A 92 19.68 -18.31 -7.17
C ILE A 92 19.61 -16.77 -7.16
N PHE A 93 18.46 -16.24 -7.59
CA PHE A 93 18.15 -14.82 -7.50
C PHE A 93 17.86 -14.44 -6.03
N ALA A 94 18.43 -13.36 -5.53
CA ALA A 94 18.14 -12.93 -4.15
C ALA A 94 17.95 -11.42 -4.05
N VAL A 95 17.04 -11.03 -3.16
CA VAL A 95 16.80 -9.63 -2.72
C VAL A 95 16.93 -9.58 -1.20
N LYS A 96 17.66 -8.57 -0.70
CA LYS A 96 17.89 -8.34 0.73
C LYS A 96 17.18 -7.11 1.25
N SER A 97 17.10 -6.99 2.58
CA SER A 97 16.60 -5.79 3.29
C SER A 97 15.19 -5.37 2.83
N LEU A 98 14.29 -6.34 2.70
CA LEU A 98 12.88 -6.08 2.40
C LEU A 98 12.13 -5.59 3.63
N SER A 99 11.15 -4.74 3.43
CA SER A 99 10.23 -4.40 4.51
C SER A 99 9.33 -5.60 4.87
N GLU A 100 8.87 -5.66 6.11
CA GLU A 100 7.92 -6.69 6.54
C GLU A 100 6.62 -6.63 5.70
N LYS A 101 6.21 -5.41 5.31
CA LYS A 101 5.05 -5.17 4.45
C LYS A 101 5.23 -5.82 3.08
N ASP A 102 6.39 -5.60 2.43
CA ASP A 102 6.69 -6.19 1.12
C ASP A 102 6.74 -7.71 1.19
N LEU A 103 7.40 -8.27 2.21
CA LEU A 103 7.49 -9.71 2.38
C LEU A 103 6.09 -10.35 2.54
N LYS A 104 5.19 -9.71 3.31
CA LYS A 104 3.79 -10.14 3.45
C LYS A 104 3.01 -10.03 2.14
N LEU A 105 3.26 -8.97 1.35
CA LEU A 105 2.63 -8.81 0.03
C LEU A 105 3.07 -9.91 -0.94
N ILE A 106 4.37 -10.22 -0.98
CA ILE A 106 4.89 -11.32 -1.81
C ILE A 106 4.28 -12.65 -1.37
N ALA A 107 4.22 -12.94 -0.06
CA ALA A 107 3.61 -14.14 0.47
C ALA A 107 2.14 -14.30 0.02
N ARG A 108 1.35 -13.22 0.11
CA ARG A 108 -0.05 -13.21 -0.34
C ARG A 108 -0.21 -13.42 -1.85
N ALA A 109 0.70 -12.85 -2.65
CA ALA A 109 0.64 -12.94 -4.11
C ALA A 109 1.08 -14.31 -4.63
N THR A 110 2.13 -14.88 -4.04
CA THR A 110 2.77 -16.12 -4.52
C THR A 110 2.28 -17.39 -3.82
N GLY A 111 1.58 -17.22 -2.68
CA GLY A 111 1.12 -18.33 -1.84
C GLY A 111 2.21 -18.98 -1.00
N GLY A 112 3.39 -18.36 -0.88
CA GLY A 112 4.50 -18.84 -0.05
C GLY A 112 4.33 -18.50 1.43
N SER A 113 5.00 -19.26 2.30
CA SER A 113 5.06 -19.02 3.74
C SER A 113 6.34 -18.28 4.10
N ILE A 114 6.25 -17.35 5.07
CA ILE A 114 7.43 -16.67 5.60
C ILE A 114 8.09 -17.56 6.63
N VAL A 115 9.36 -17.92 6.40
CA VAL A 115 10.13 -18.81 7.24
C VAL A 115 11.13 -18.00 8.07
N THR A 116 11.23 -18.31 9.37
CA THR A 116 12.12 -17.63 10.32
C THR A 116 13.41 -18.39 10.58
N SER A 117 13.50 -19.65 10.13
CA SER A 117 14.67 -20.51 10.29
C SER A 117 14.98 -21.26 9.00
N LEU A 118 16.21 -21.18 8.55
CA LEU A 118 16.67 -21.87 7.33
C LEU A 118 16.63 -23.40 7.41
N LYS A 119 16.60 -23.95 8.64
CA LYS A 119 16.54 -25.42 8.84
C LYS A 119 15.15 -25.97 8.57
N ASP A 120 14.14 -25.12 8.68
CA ASP A 120 12.72 -25.52 8.60
C ASP A 120 12.12 -25.28 7.21
N ILE A 121 12.90 -24.73 6.27
CA ILE A 121 12.42 -24.45 4.93
C ILE A 121 12.18 -25.76 4.14
N THR A 122 10.96 -25.89 3.64
CA THR A 122 10.55 -27.04 2.83
C THR A 122 9.97 -26.57 1.47
N GLN A 123 9.85 -27.50 0.54
CA GLN A 123 9.25 -27.23 -0.76
C GLN A 123 7.79 -26.72 -0.67
N LYS A 124 7.09 -27.02 0.41
CA LYS A 124 5.70 -26.59 0.64
C LYS A 124 5.61 -25.12 1.02
N ASP A 125 6.68 -24.56 1.56
CA ASP A 125 6.75 -23.14 2.00
C ASP A 125 7.05 -22.19 0.85
N LEU A 126 7.48 -22.74 -0.31
CA LEU A 126 7.86 -21.94 -1.46
C LEU A 126 6.65 -21.31 -2.16
N GLY A 127 6.72 -20.01 -2.36
CA GLY A 127 5.82 -19.27 -3.24
C GLY A 127 6.11 -19.62 -4.71
N LYS A 128 5.11 -19.41 -5.58
CA LYS A 128 5.22 -19.68 -7.02
C LYS A 128 4.84 -18.46 -7.85
N ALA A 129 5.67 -18.15 -8.82
CA ALA A 129 5.39 -17.14 -9.84
C ALA A 129 5.90 -17.65 -11.20
N ALA A 130 5.30 -17.15 -12.30
CA ALA A 130 5.77 -17.52 -13.62
C ALA A 130 7.16 -16.92 -13.88
N LYS A 131 7.41 -15.69 -13.42
CA LYS A 131 8.65 -14.97 -13.68
C LYS A 131 9.02 -14.03 -12.55
N VAL A 132 10.31 -13.96 -12.22
CA VAL A 132 10.92 -12.89 -11.43
C VAL A 132 11.99 -12.23 -12.29
N GLU A 133 11.94 -10.90 -12.39
CA GLU A 133 12.84 -10.16 -13.27
C GLU A 133 13.26 -8.84 -12.65
N GLU A 134 14.55 -8.50 -12.76
CA GLU A 134 15.07 -7.17 -12.47
C GLU A 134 15.03 -6.31 -13.73
N LYS A 135 14.36 -5.15 -13.65
CA LYS A 135 14.27 -4.15 -14.72
C LYS A 135 14.79 -2.80 -14.25
N LYS A 136 15.57 -2.16 -15.11
CA LYS A 136 15.98 -0.77 -14.90
C LYS A 136 14.99 0.19 -15.53
N ILE A 137 14.39 1.06 -14.72
CA ILE A 137 13.40 2.05 -15.16
C ILE A 137 13.83 3.42 -14.64
N SER A 138 14.03 4.37 -15.54
CA SER A 138 14.43 5.74 -15.18
C SER A 138 15.68 5.83 -14.29
N GLY A 139 16.64 4.90 -14.48
CA GLY A 139 17.90 4.88 -13.73
C GLY A 139 17.86 4.07 -12.43
N LYS A 140 16.69 3.69 -11.92
CA LYS A 140 16.50 2.85 -10.72
C LYS A 140 16.23 1.40 -11.13
N GLU A 141 16.70 0.45 -10.32
CA GLU A 141 16.44 -0.97 -10.50
C GLU A 141 15.16 -1.35 -9.73
N PHE A 142 14.32 -2.16 -10.36
CA PHE A 142 13.08 -2.69 -9.78
C PHE A 142 12.99 -4.19 -9.99
N VAL A 143 12.47 -4.91 -9.02
CA VAL A 143 12.20 -6.34 -9.13
C VAL A 143 10.71 -6.58 -9.37
N PHE A 144 10.40 -7.23 -10.48
CA PHE A 144 9.06 -7.61 -10.89
C PHE A 144 8.82 -9.09 -10.59
N ILE A 145 7.70 -9.39 -9.95
CA ILE A 145 7.21 -10.76 -9.72
C ILE A 145 5.89 -10.87 -10.48
N GLU A 146 5.90 -11.63 -11.55
CA GLU A 146 4.81 -11.71 -12.53
C GLU A 146 4.21 -13.13 -12.62
N GLY A 147 2.94 -13.23 -13.02
CA GLY A 147 2.28 -14.50 -13.27
C GLY A 147 2.03 -15.34 -12.02
N CYS A 148 1.65 -14.72 -10.92
CA CYS A 148 1.17 -15.42 -9.73
C CYS A 148 -0.19 -16.07 -10.02
N GLN A 149 -0.38 -17.35 -9.67
CA GLN A 149 -1.57 -18.12 -10.06
C GLN A 149 -2.88 -17.62 -9.44
N LYS A 150 -2.85 -17.15 -8.21
CA LYS A 150 -4.01 -16.63 -7.46
C LYS A 150 -3.59 -15.42 -6.64
N PRO A 151 -3.28 -14.29 -7.28
CA PRO A 151 -2.76 -13.14 -6.56
C PRO A 151 -3.84 -12.56 -5.64
N LYS A 152 -3.56 -12.55 -4.34
CA LYS A 152 -4.38 -11.84 -3.32
C LYS A 152 -3.83 -10.45 -3.02
N ALA A 153 -2.82 -10.01 -3.75
CA ALA A 153 -2.22 -8.69 -3.70
C ALA A 153 -1.69 -8.32 -5.09
N VAL A 154 -1.83 -7.06 -5.45
CA VAL A 154 -1.33 -6.48 -6.71
C VAL A 154 -0.58 -5.19 -6.40
N THR A 155 0.32 -4.79 -7.29
CA THR A 155 0.99 -3.50 -7.23
C THR A 155 0.50 -2.63 -8.37
N LEU A 156 0.08 -1.42 -8.07
CA LEU A 156 -0.15 -0.36 -9.05
C LEU A 156 1.16 0.38 -9.24
N PHE A 157 1.77 0.24 -10.42
CA PHE A 157 3.02 0.90 -10.73
C PHE A 157 2.76 2.20 -11.48
N ILE A 158 2.98 3.34 -10.81
CA ILE A 158 2.72 4.68 -11.33
C ILE A 158 3.99 5.23 -11.96
N ARG A 159 3.84 5.85 -13.14
CA ARG A 159 4.93 6.55 -13.84
C ARG A 159 4.48 7.96 -14.18
N GLY A 160 5.35 8.93 -13.99
CA GLY A 160 5.08 10.33 -14.28
C GLY A 160 6.33 11.08 -14.73
N GLY A 161 6.13 12.28 -15.27
CA GLY A 161 7.22 13.10 -15.75
C GLY A 161 8.04 13.76 -14.64
N THR A 162 7.42 13.99 -13.47
CA THR A 162 8.07 14.56 -12.28
C THR A 162 7.63 13.82 -11.02
N GLU A 163 8.43 13.93 -9.96
CA GLU A 163 8.15 13.32 -8.67
C GLU A 163 6.84 13.85 -8.06
N HIS A 164 6.61 15.15 -8.13
CA HIS A 164 5.36 15.78 -7.66
C HIS A 164 4.11 15.25 -8.36
N ILE A 165 4.18 14.97 -9.65
CA ILE A 165 3.05 14.36 -10.39
C ILE A 165 2.82 12.92 -9.92
N ILE A 166 3.89 12.16 -9.66
CA ILE A 166 3.78 10.78 -9.17
C ILE A 166 3.13 10.77 -7.79
N ASP A 167 3.59 11.63 -6.87
CA ASP A 167 3.05 11.75 -5.50
C ASP A 167 1.57 12.12 -5.51
N GLU A 168 1.16 13.04 -6.40
CA GLU A 168 -0.24 13.46 -6.51
C GLU A 168 -1.12 12.33 -7.08
N ILE A 169 -0.63 11.58 -8.06
CA ILE A 169 -1.35 10.42 -8.60
C ILE A 169 -1.46 9.33 -7.53
N GLU A 170 -0.38 9.05 -6.76
CA GLU A 170 -0.39 8.08 -5.66
C GLU A 170 -1.45 8.44 -4.63
N ARG A 171 -1.48 9.70 -4.17
CA ARG A 171 -2.47 10.21 -3.23
C ARG A 171 -3.89 10.07 -3.76
N SER A 172 -4.13 10.48 -5.01
CA SER A 172 -5.45 10.39 -5.65
C SER A 172 -5.92 8.94 -5.81
N MET A 173 -5.00 8.01 -6.09
CA MET A 173 -5.32 6.58 -6.19
C MET A 173 -5.65 5.97 -4.83
N ASP A 174 -4.92 6.32 -3.78
CA ASP A 174 -5.20 5.87 -2.41
C ASP A 174 -6.58 6.37 -1.94
N ASP A 175 -6.92 7.62 -2.23
CA ASP A 175 -8.23 8.19 -1.94
C ASP A 175 -9.35 7.43 -2.69
N ALA A 176 -9.19 7.21 -3.99
CA ALA A 176 -10.16 6.50 -4.81
C ALA A 176 -10.38 5.04 -4.32
N ILE A 177 -9.30 4.32 -4.02
CA ILE A 177 -9.37 2.94 -3.51
C ILE A 177 -10.06 2.92 -2.14
N SER A 178 -9.75 3.89 -1.28
CA SER A 178 -10.34 3.99 0.06
C SER A 178 -11.84 4.27 0.00
N VAL A 179 -12.28 5.15 -0.90
CA VAL A 179 -13.71 5.43 -1.14
C VAL A 179 -14.45 4.17 -1.60
N VAL A 180 -13.92 3.46 -2.60
CA VAL A 180 -14.53 2.22 -3.11
C VAL A 180 -14.58 1.15 -2.02
N ARG A 181 -13.51 0.99 -1.23
CA ARG A 181 -13.48 0.07 -0.10
C ARG A 181 -14.58 0.37 0.91
N ASN A 182 -14.73 1.65 1.31
CA ASN A 182 -15.74 2.06 2.28
C ASN A 182 -17.17 1.76 1.77
N VAL A 183 -17.43 2.00 0.48
CA VAL A 183 -18.74 1.67 -0.13
C VAL A 183 -19.00 0.15 -0.10
N ILE A 184 -17.99 -0.66 -0.40
CA ILE A 184 -18.14 -2.14 -0.40
C ILE A 184 -18.36 -2.66 1.03
N GLU A 185 -17.66 -2.10 2.02
CA GLU A 185 -17.77 -2.52 3.42
C GLU A 185 -19.10 -2.11 4.05
N ASP A 186 -19.56 -0.87 3.81
CA ASP A 186 -20.74 -0.31 4.48
C ASP A 186 -22.04 -0.51 3.69
N GLY A 187 -21.96 -0.64 2.36
CA GLY A 187 -23.12 -0.81 1.47
C GLY A 187 -24.03 0.43 1.40
N GLN A 188 -23.56 1.60 1.84
CA GLN A 188 -24.36 2.83 1.91
C GLN A 188 -23.66 4.00 1.24
N VAL A 189 -24.40 4.72 0.41
CA VAL A 189 -23.91 5.91 -0.27
C VAL A 189 -24.90 7.07 -0.13
N LEU A 190 -24.39 8.28 -0.20
CA LEU A 190 -25.12 9.53 -0.16
C LEU A 190 -24.89 10.32 -1.47
N PRO A 191 -25.79 11.23 -1.84
CA PRO A 191 -25.54 12.16 -2.93
C PRO A 191 -24.44 13.15 -2.52
N GLY A 192 -23.51 13.41 -3.42
CA GLY A 192 -22.42 14.39 -3.25
C GLY A 192 -22.85 15.82 -3.57
N GLY A 193 -21.88 16.68 -3.89
CA GLY A 193 -22.14 18.07 -4.27
C GLY A 193 -22.78 18.93 -3.19
N GLY A 194 -22.63 18.56 -1.90
CA GLY A 194 -23.22 19.27 -0.76
C GLY A 194 -24.72 18.99 -0.54
N ALA A 195 -25.30 18.02 -1.25
CA ALA A 195 -26.74 17.71 -1.13
C ALA A 195 -27.12 17.22 0.28
N ALA A 196 -26.33 16.31 0.84
CA ALA A 196 -26.57 15.79 2.19
C ALA A 196 -26.51 16.90 3.25
N GLU A 197 -25.53 17.79 3.15
CA GLU A 197 -25.35 18.92 4.09
C GLU A 197 -26.52 19.90 4.04
N VAL A 198 -27.01 20.24 2.84
CA VAL A 198 -28.17 21.13 2.70
C VAL A 198 -29.43 20.50 3.28
N GLU A 199 -29.67 19.20 3.04
CA GLU A 199 -30.82 18.49 3.60
C GLU A 199 -30.74 18.39 5.13
N ILE A 200 -29.57 18.11 5.69
CA ILE A 200 -29.34 18.05 7.13
C ILE A 200 -29.54 19.44 7.74
N ALA A 201 -28.95 20.48 7.16
CA ALA A 201 -29.10 21.85 7.62
C ALA A 201 -30.57 22.31 7.61
N LYS A 202 -31.34 21.97 6.57
CA LYS A 202 -32.75 22.19 6.52
C LYS A 202 -33.50 21.53 7.68
N LYS A 203 -33.27 20.22 7.90
CA LYS A 203 -33.92 19.49 9.01
C LYS A 203 -33.59 20.08 10.37
N ILE A 204 -32.35 20.53 10.57
CA ILE A 204 -31.94 21.18 11.81
C ILE A 204 -32.62 22.54 11.98
N LYS A 205 -32.75 23.34 10.91
CA LYS A 205 -33.49 24.60 10.92
C LYS A 205 -34.98 24.39 11.21
N ASP A 206 -35.60 23.38 10.64
CA ASP A 206 -36.98 23.00 10.94
C ASP A 206 -37.14 22.60 12.42
N PHE A 207 -36.18 21.88 12.96
CA PHE A 207 -36.15 21.51 14.39
C PHE A 207 -35.99 22.75 15.29
N SER A 208 -35.20 23.74 14.88
CA SER A 208 -35.01 24.98 15.65
C SER A 208 -36.29 25.73 15.93
N ASN A 209 -37.28 25.62 15.06
CA ASN A 209 -38.60 26.24 15.21
C ASN A 209 -39.44 25.64 16.38
N LYS A 210 -39.00 24.46 16.89
CA LYS A 210 -39.64 23.78 18.05
C LYS A 210 -39.00 24.12 19.35
N VAL A 211 -37.90 24.85 19.33
CA VAL A 211 -37.09 25.26 20.51
C VAL A 211 -37.12 26.76 20.61
N SER A 212 -37.12 27.29 21.81
CA SER A 212 -37.14 28.73 22.09
C SER A 212 -35.93 29.23 22.82
N GLY A 213 -35.67 30.53 22.76
CA GLY A 213 -34.59 31.15 23.50
C GLY A 213 -33.20 31.03 22.88
N ARG A 214 -32.15 31.01 23.71
CA ARG A 214 -30.76 31.01 23.27
C ARG A 214 -30.37 29.70 22.59
N GLU A 215 -31.00 28.61 22.94
CA GLU A 215 -30.78 27.28 22.37
C GLU A 215 -31.18 27.27 20.88
N GLN A 216 -32.26 27.95 20.53
CA GLN A 216 -32.70 28.09 19.14
C GLN A 216 -31.61 28.73 18.26
N LEU A 217 -30.96 29.79 18.75
CA LEU A 217 -29.90 30.48 18.02
C LEU A 217 -28.70 29.55 17.82
N ALA A 218 -28.32 28.77 18.83
CA ALA A 218 -27.23 27.81 18.72
C ALA A 218 -27.51 26.73 17.66
N ILE A 219 -28.74 26.23 17.61
CA ILE A 219 -29.18 25.24 16.60
C ILE A 219 -29.12 25.82 15.20
N ILE A 220 -29.56 27.07 15.01
CA ILE A 220 -29.49 27.76 13.70
C ILE A 220 -28.05 27.93 13.26
N GLU A 221 -27.15 28.37 14.16
CA GLU A 221 -25.73 28.54 13.82
C GLU A 221 -25.04 27.21 13.51
N PHE A 222 -25.41 26.13 14.20
CA PHE A 222 -24.93 24.80 13.84
C PHE A 222 -25.38 24.38 12.43
N ALA A 223 -26.62 24.62 12.06
CA ALA A 223 -27.10 24.38 10.69
C ALA A 223 -26.34 25.23 9.66
N ASN A 224 -26.04 26.50 9.97
CA ASN A 224 -25.25 27.37 9.12
C ASN A 224 -23.81 26.88 8.96
N ALA A 225 -23.22 26.28 10.01
CA ALA A 225 -21.89 25.69 9.95
C ALA A 225 -21.84 24.48 9.02
N ILE A 226 -22.87 23.64 8.99
CA ILE A 226 -22.96 22.50 8.04
C ILE A 226 -23.01 23.00 6.58
N GLU A 227 -23.70 24.11 6.33
CA GLU A 227 -23.78 24.72 4.99
C GLU A 227 -22.45 25.35 4.52
N VAL A 228 -21.40 25.37 5.35
CA VAL A 228 -20.06 25.80 4.91
C VAL A 228 -19.51 24.85 3.84
N VAL A 229 -19.85 23.55 3.87
CA VAL A 229 -19.39 22.59 2.86
C VAL A 229 -19.85 22.95 1.45
N PRO A 230 -21.18 23.10 1.16
CA PRO A 230 -21.62 23.52 -0.17
C PRO A 230 -21.13 24.93 -0.54
N LYS A 231 -20.97 25.84 0.43
CA LYS A 231 -20.38 27.17 0.18
C LYS A 231 -18.94 27.06 -0.33
N ALA A 232 -18.10 26.27 0.35
CA ALA A 232 -16.73 26.06 -0.03
C ALA A 232 -16.61 25.37 -1.41
N LEU A 233 -17.50 24.44 -1.73
CA LEU A 233 -17.55 23.83 -3.07
C LEU A 233 -17.86 24.89 -4.14
N ALA A 234 -18.84 25.77 -3.92
CA ALA A 234 -19.18 26.84 -4.82
C ALA A 234 -18.02 27.84 -4.99
N GLU A 235 -17.38 28.25 -3.88
CA GLU A 235 -16.25 29.18 -3.87
C GLU A 235 -15.07 28.63 -4.67
N ASN A 236 -14.68 27.35 -4.41
CA ASN A 236 -13.58 26.68 -5.11
C ASN A 236 -13.85 26.51 -6.61
N ALA A 237 -15.12 26.42 -7.00
CA ALA A 237 -15.53 26.38 -8.41
C ALA A 237 -15.66 27.78 -9.04
N GLY A 238 -15.41 28.87 -8.30
CA GLY A 238 -15.55 30.24 -8.78
C GLY A 238 -17.00 30.68 -8.98
N LEU A 239 -17.97 30.03 -8.31
CA LEU A 239 -19.38 30.33 -8.37
C LEU A 239 -19.79 31.38 -7.32
N ASP A 240 -20.91 32.06 -7.55
CA ASP A 240 -21.54 32.90 -6.54
C ASP A 240 -22.13 32.01 -5.42
N THR A 241 -21.47 32.02 -4.28
CA THR A 241 -21.80 31.16 -3.12
C THR A 241 -23.20 31.43 -2.57
N ILE A 242 -23.66 32.69 -2.60
CA ILE A 242 -24.97 33.09 -2.07
C ILE A 242 -26.08 32.58 -3.00
N ASN A 243 -26.01 32.88 -4.28
CA ASN A 243 -26.99 32.45 -5.23
C ASN A 243 -27.09 30.94 -5.37
N THR A 244 -25.94 30.27 -5.37
CA THR A 244 -25.85 28.79 -5.42
C THR A 244 -26.52 28.16 -4.21
N LEU A 245 -26.28 28.68 -2.99
CA LEU A 245 -26.92 28.14 -1.79
C LEU A 245 -28.43 28.40 -1.75
N ILE A 246 -28.89 29.56 -2.23
CA ILE A 246 -30.32 29.88 -2.33
C ILE A 246 -31.00 28.90 -3.30
N GLU A 247 -30.42 28.64 -4.45
CA GLU A 247 -30.92 27.68 -5.42
C GLU A 247 -31.01 26.26 -4.83
N LEU A 248 -29.96 25.79 -4.18
CA LEU A 248 -29.94 24.46 -3.53
C LEU A 248 -31.04 24.34 -2.47
N ARG A 249 -31.18 25.33 -1.59
CA ARG A 249 -32.27 25.35 -0.60
C ARG A 249 -33.64 25.30 -1.23
N ALA A 250 -33.85 26.07 -2.29
CA ALA A 250 -35.12 26.08 -3.02
C ALA A 250 -35.43 24.70 -3.64
N GLU A 251 -34.44 23.98 -4.15
CA GLU A 251 -34.62 22.64 -4.68
C GLU A 251 -34.94 21.61 -3.56
N HIS A 252 -34.29 21.69 -2.42
CA HIS A 252 -34.56 20.86 -1.24
C HIS A 252 -35.96 21.15 -0.64
N GLU A 253 -36.44 22.41 -0.71
CA GLU A 253 -37.81 22.75 -0.28
C GLU A 253 -38.87 22.09 -1.19
N LYS A 254 -38.55 21.88 -2.48
CA LYS A 254 -39.41 21.15 -3.42
C LYS A 254 -39.34 19.62 -3.23
N GLY A 255 -38.60 19.13 -2.22
CA GLY A 255 -38.41 17.70 -1.94
C GLY A 255 -37.36 17.00 -2.81
N ARG A 256 -36.53 17.73 -3.55
CA ARG A 256 -35.44 17.18 -4.36
C ARG A 256 -34.19 16.97 -3.51
N ILE A 257 -34.25 16.01 -2.62
CA ILE A 257 -33.20 15.74 -1.60
C ILE A 257 -31.84 15.34 -2.16
N ASN A 258 -31.77 14.93 -3.43
CA ASN A 258 -30.53 14.54 -4.10
C ASN A 258 -29.87 15.72 -4.87
N SER A 259 -30.42 16.90 -4.78
CA SER A 259 -29.90 18.08 -5.48
C SER A 259 -28.61 18.58 -4.81
N GLY A 260 -27.53 18.62 -5.57
CA GLY A 260 -26.24 19.16 -5.18
C GLY A 260 -25.66 20.05 -6.27
N ILE A 261 -24.48 20.61 -6.02
CA ILE A 261 -23.79 21.48 -6.96
C ILE A 261 -23.05 20.62 -7.99
N GLU A 262 -23.39 20.79 -9.26
CA GLU A 262 -22.57 20.26 -10.36
C GLU A 262 -21.52 21.34 -10.72
N LEU A 263 -20.24 21.05 -10.38
CA LEU A 263 -19.18 22.05 -10.38
C LEU A 263 -18.79 22.54 -11.78
N SER A 264 -19.01 21.74 -12.83
CA SER A 264 -18.65 22.13 -14.20
C SER A 264 -19.66 23.09 -14.82
N THR A 265 -20.94 22.99 -14.47
CA THR A 265 -22.01 23.85 -14.97
C THR A 265 -22.42 24.94 -13.99
N GLY A 266 -22.07 24.82 -12.72
CA GLY A 266 -22.47 25.69 -11.63
C GLY A 266 -23.93 25.62 -11.27
N LYS A 267 -24.66 24.58 -11.70
CA LYS A 267 -26.12 24.44 -11.50
C LYS A 267 -26.45 23.36 -10.49
N SER A 268 -27.59 23.50 -9.83
CA SER A 268 -28.16 22.45 -9.00
C SER A 268 -28.68 21.30 -9.86
N GLN A 269 -28.22 20.08 -9.60
CA GLN A 269 -28.60 18.86 -10.33
C GLN A 269 -28.76 17.65 -9.40
N ASP A 270 -29.44 16.61 -9.86
CA ASP A 270 -29.58 15.35 -9.14
C ASP A 270 -28.25 14.59 -9.18
N MET A 271 -27.54 14.56 -8.04
CA MET A 271 -26.22 13.96 -7.90
C MET A 271 -26.22 12.44 -8.10
N TYR A 272 -27.30 11.74 -7.74
CA TYR A 272 -27.42 10.30 -8.03
C TYR A 272 -27.45 10.01 -9.52
N ARG A 273 -28.18 10.79 -10.28
CA ARG A 273 -28.29 10.63 -11.76
C ARG A 273 -26.98 10.95 -12.45
N LEU A 274 -26.20 11.87 -11.90
CA LEU A 274 -24.87 12.21 -12.38
C LEU A 274 -23.78 11.21 -11.96
N GLY A 275 -24.09 10.27 -11.04
CA GLY A 275 -23.10 9.36 -10.47
C GLY A 275 -22.15 10.03 -9.48
N VAL A 276 -22.49 11.24 -9.00
CA VAL A 276 -21.72 11.94 -7.96
C VAL A 276 -22.22 11.49 -6.60
N ILE A 277 -21.58 10.43 -6.09
CA ILE A 277 -21.95 9.78 -4.82
C ILE A 277 -20.74 9.67 -3.91
N GLU A 278 -20.96 9.60 -2.62
CA GLU A 278 -19.93 9.45 -1.61
C GLU A 278 -20.34 8.43 -0.52
N PRO A 279 -19.39 7.75 0.14
CA PRO A 279 -19.70 6.81 1.22
C PRO A 279 -20.33 7.53 2.41
N LEU A 280 -21.31 6.90 3.07
CA LEU A 280 -21.90 7.44 4.30
C LEU A 280 -20.85 7.72 5.38
N ARG A 281 -19.83 6.84 5.51
CA ARG A 281 -18.74 6.95 6.49
C ARG A 281 -17.96 8.27 6.41
N VAL A 282 -17.90 8.90 5.23
CA VAL A 282 -17.23 10.20 5.05
C VAL A 282 -17.99 11.34 5.74
N LYS A 283 -19.30 11.17 5.96
CA LYS A 283 -20.16 12.18 6.57
C LYS A 283 -20.43 11.96 8.07
N GLN A 284 -20.10 10.78 8.59
CA GLN A 284 -20.22 10.45 10.02
C GLN A 284 -18.99 10.90 10.81
#